data_9b506b7535f69c920e25fc401cc4d5ee
#
_entry.id   9b506b7535f69c920e25fc401cc4d5ee
#
_cell.length_a   1.000
_cell.length_b   1.000
_cell.length_c   1.000
_cell.angle_alpha   90.00
_cell.angle_beta   90.00
_cell.angle_gamma   90.00
#
_symmetry.space_group_name_H-M   'P 1'
#
loop_
_entity.id
_entity.type
_entity.pdbx_description
1 polymer ?
#
loop_
_entity_poly.entity_id
_entity_poly.type
_entity_poly.pdbx_seq_one_letter_code
_entity_poly.pdbx_strand_id
1 'polypeptide(L)'
;YSSYAGEVSKAPENLVNRKFRADEPNRLWLTDITEFRLPGGQKVYLSPIVDCFDGMPVAWSVGLHPDKGLATSSLLKALAARPAGARTTIHSDRGGHYRWPEWIGICEENGLVRSMSAKGCSPDNSACEGFFGRLKNEFFHYRDWEGVTPEEFMGRLEAYLVYYREERIKKSLGWLSPMEYRRKLGYA
;
A
#
# COMPACT_ATOMS: atom_id res chain seq x y z
N TYR A 1 8.99 12.78 17.67
CA TYR A 1 8.49 11.58 18.36
C TYR A 1 9.29 10.39 17.84
N SER A 2 10.30 9.97 18.58
CA SER A 2 11.07 8.77 18.25
C SER A 2 10.34 7.57 18.88
N SER A 3 9.61 6.81 18.07
CA SER A 3 8.91 5.59 18.48
C SER A 3 9.84 4.36 18.54
N TYR A 4 11.14 4.54 18.80
CA TYR A 4 12.11 3.46 18.73
C TYR A 4 12.93 3.29 20.00
N ALA A 5 12.54 2.30 20.81
CA ALA A 5 13.42 1.61 21.74
C ALA A 5 13.52 0.14 21.28
N GLY A 6 14.29 -0.14 20.22
CA GLY A 6 14.52 -1.48 19.71
C GLY A 6 15.59 -1.50 18.63
N GLU A 7 16.28 -2.62 18.46
CA GLU A 7 17.29 -2.80 17.40
C GLU A 7 16.63 -2.68 16.03
N VAL A 8 16.92 -1.58 15.34
CA VAL A 8 16.45 -1.34 13.99
C VAL A 8 17.43 -1.98 13.03
N SER A 9 17.01 -3.02 12.32
CA SER A 9 17.85 -3.69 11.33
C SER A 9 18.37 -2.73 10.26
N LYS A 10 19.53 -3.06 9.65
CA LYS A 10 20.05 -2.29 8.52
C LYS A 10 18.99 -2.23 7.41
N ALA A 11 18.73 -1.02 6.90
CA ALA A 11 17.79 -0.86 5.79
C ALA A 11 18.36 -1.53 4.53
N PRO A 12 17.58 -2.29 3.77
CA PRO A 12 17.99 -2.83 2.48
C PRO A 12 18.26 -1.71 1.47
N GLU A 13 18.94 -2.05 0.39
CA GLU A 13 19.23 -1.11 -0.71
C GLU A 13 17.96 -0.72 -1.48
N ASN A 14 17.99 0.44 -2.14
CA ASN A 14 16.96 0.84 -3.08
C ASN A 14 17.17 0.12 -4.42
N LEU A 15 16.46 -0.97 -4.63
CA LEU A 15 16.52 -1.76 -5.86
C LEU A 15 15.63 -1.18 -6.96
N VAL A 16 14.63 -0.36 -6.60
CA VAL A 16 13.63 0.16 -7.54
C VAL A 16 14.16 1.36 -8.33
N ASN A 17 14.98 2.20 -7.70
CA ASN A 17 15.60 3.36 -8.35
C ASN A 17 14.60 4.22 -9.13
N ARG A 18 13.42 4.49 -8.53
CA ARG A 18 12.31 5.28 -9.11
C ARG A 18 11.65 4.65 -10.36
N LYS A 19 11.96 3.40 -10.69
CA LYS A 19 11.31 2.67 -11.79
C LYS A 19 10.07 1.94 -11.26
N PHE A 20 8.99 2.68 -11.01
CA PHE A 20 7.74 2.16 -10.44
C PHE A 20 6.83 1.56 -11.52
N ARG A 21 7.38 0.64 -12.32
CA ARG A 21 6.63 -0.11 -13.32
C ARG A 21 7.07 -1.57 -13.29
N ALA A 22 6.12 -2.45 -13.52
CA ALA A 22 6.35 -3.87 -13.68
C ALA A 22 5.66 -4.33 -14.97
N ASP A 23 6.23 -5.34 -15.63
CA ASP A 23 5.69 -5.88 -16.88
C ASP A 23 4.64 -6.98 -16.63
N GLU A 24 4.61 -7.51 -15.39
CA GLU A 24 3.68 -8.54 -14.94
C GLU A 24 3.17 -8.23 -13.53
N PRO A 25 1.96 -8.69 -13.17
CA PRO A 25 1.45 -8.59 -11.81
C PRO A 25 2.38 -9.28 -10.79
N ASN A 26 2.37 -8.74 -9.58
CA ASN A 26 3.10 -9.29 -8.43
C ASN A 26 4.64 -9.30 -8.56
N ARG A 27 5.21 -8.50 -9.48
CA ARG A 27 6.68 -8.32 -9.59
C ARG A 27 7.20 -7.24 -8.66
N LEU A 28 6.46 -6.15 -8.53
CA LEU A 28 6.84 -5.02 -7.69
C LEU A 28 5.62 -4.50 -6.94
N TRP A 29 5.66 -4.59 -5.63
CA TRP A 29 4.67 -4.00 -4.73
C TRP A 29 5.24 -2.78 -4.03
N LEU A 30 4.39 -1.78 -3.82
CA LEU A 30 4.67 -0.63 -2.99
C LEU A 30 3.81 -0.67 -1.75
N THR A 31 4.34 -0.17 -0.65
CA THR A 31 3.59 0.00 0.60
C THR A 31 4.06 1.24 1.35
N ASP A 32 3.13 1.88 2.00
CA ASP A 32 3.34 3.01 2.90
C ASP A 32 2.07 3.18 3.76
N ILE A 33 2.12 4.00 4.80
CA ILE A 33 0.96 4.30 5.65
C ILE A 33 0.54 5.75 5.42
N THR A 34 -0.76 5.95 5.17
CA THR A 34 -1.33 7.30 5.10
C THR A 34 -2.36 7.53 6.19
N GLU A 35 -2.45 8.79 6.65
CA GLU A 35 -3.40 9.26 7.67
C GLU A 35 -4.56 10.00 7.02
N PHE A 36 -5.75 9.78 7.56
CA PHE A 36 -6.94 10.61 7.36
C PHE A 36 -7.32 11.21 8.70
N ARG A 37 -7.55 12.53 8.72
CA ARG A 37 -7.99 13.25 9.93
C ARG A 37 -9.43 13.70 9.74
N LEU A 38 -10.33 13.16 10.56
CA LEU A 38 -11.73 13.53 10.56
C LEU A 38 -11.96 14.88 11.29
N PRO A 39 -13.07 15.58 11.01
CA PRO A 39 -13.37 16.87 11.64
C PRO A 39 -13.33 16.85 13.16
N GLY A 40 -13.78 15.76 13.79
CA GLY A 40 -13.71 15.54 15.24
C GLY A 40 -12.30 15.30 15.80
N GLY A 41 -11.24 15.40 14.98
CA GLY A 41 -9.86 15.21 15.37
C GLY A 41 -9.40 13.75 15.43
N GLN A 42 -10.30 12.79 15.27
CA GLN A 42 -9.96 11.37 15.20
C GLN A 42 -9.15 11.09 13.92
N LYS A 43 -8.30 10.09 13.99
CA LYS A 43 -7.44 9.69 12.90
C LYS A 43 -7.73 8.26 12.49
N VAL A 44 -7.71 8.03 11.20
CA VAL A 44 -7.78 6.70 10.59
C VAL A 44 -6.54 6.52 9.70
N TYR A 45 -5.97 5.36 9.72
CA TYR A 45 -4.76 5.01 8.97
C TYR A 45 -5.05 3.91 7.97
N LEU A 46 -4.46 4.02 6.81
CA LEU A 46 -4.52 3.02 5.73
C LEU A 46 -3.10 2.56 5.40
N SER A 47 -2.90 1.25 5.40
CA SER A 47 -1.69 0.60 4.88
C SER A 47 -2.07 -0.28 3.68
N PRO A 48 -1.89 0.18 2.44
CA PRO A 48 -2.15 -0.62 1.26
C PRO A 48 -0.88 -1.33 0.79
N ILE A 49 -1.07 -2.43 0.06
CA ILE A 49 -0.08 -3.01 -0.83
C ILE A 49 -0.54 -2.73 -2.26
N VAL A 50 0.24 -1.97 -3.02
CA VAL A 50 -0.11 -1.53 -4.38
C VAL A 50 0.83 -2.17 -5.40
N ASP A 51 0.27 -2.82 -6.41
CA ASP A 51 1.04 -3.43 -7.50
C ASP A 51 1.44 -2.39 -8.55
N CYS A 52 2.71 -2.34 -8.90
CA CYS A 52 3.25 -1.42 -9.91
C CYS A 52 2.91 -1.81 -11.35
N PHE A 53 2.34 -2.99 -11.59
CA PHE A 53 1.90 -3.41 -12.92
C PHE A 53 0.75 -2.53 -13.44
N ASP A 54 -0.25 -2.33 -12.61
CA ASP A 54 -1.48 -1.63 -12.97
C ASP A 54 -1.93 -0.57 -11.95
N GLY A 55 -1.21 -0.50 -10.82
CA GLY A 55 -1.54 0.36 -9.69
C GLY A 55 -2.77 -0.12 -8.91
N MET A 56 -3.01 -1.43 -8.91
CA MET A 56 -4.06 -2.07 -8.14
C MET A 56 -3.69 -2.16 -6.66
N PRO A 57 -4.53 -1.74 -5.72
CA PRO A 57 -4.39 -2.12 -4.32
C PRO A 57 -4.73 -3.63 -4.20
N VAL A 58 -3.70 -4.47 -4.10
CA VAL A 58 -3.87 -5.92 -4.00
C VAL A 58 -4.40 -6.35 -2.64
N ALA A 59 -4.01 -5.62 -1.60
CA ALA A 59 -4.51 -5.80 -0.24
C ALA A 59 -4.36 -4.49 0.55
N TRP A 60 -5.08 -4.39 1.68
CA TRP A 60 -4.97 -3.25 2.58
C TRP A 60 -5.41 -3.61 3.99
N SER A 61 -5.01 -2.76 4.93
CA SER A 61 -5.53 -2.72 6.29
C SER A 61 -5.88 -1.30 6.66
N VAL A 62 -6.97 -1.13 7.37
CA VAL A 62 -7.45 0.16 7.90
C VAL A 62 -7.52 0.03 9.42
N GLY A 63 -7.14 1.08 10.14
CA GLY A 63 -7.13 1.04 11.61
C GLY A 63 -6.98 2.41 12.24
N LEU A 64 -7.10 2.46 13.56
CA LEU A 64 -7.03 3.69 14.36
C LEU A 64 -5.59 4.04 14.78
N HIS A 65 -4.65 3.13 14.61
CA HIS A 65 -3.26 3.32 15.00
C HIS A 65 -2.31 2.89 13.87
N PRO A 66 -1.26 3.68 13.58
CA PRO A 66 -0.23 3.31 12.61
C PRO A 66 0.81 2.41 13.26
N ASP A 67 0.39 1.25 13.73
CA ASP A 67 1.23 0.29 14.42
C ASP A 67 1.77 -0.81 13.48
N LYS A 68 2.58 -1.70 14.05
CA LYS A 68 3.13 -2.85 13.31
C LYS A 68 2.03 -3.77 12.79
N GLY A 69 0.98 -3.96 13.55
CA GLY A 69 -0.13 -4.82 13.19
C GLY A 69 -0.83 -4.35 11.92
N LEU A 70 -0.97 -3.04 11.73
CA LEU A 70 -1.57 -2.46 10.53
C LEU A 70 -0.77 -2.82 9.26
N ALA A 71 0.55 -2.62 9.28
CA ALA A 71 1.42 -2.95 8.14
C ALA A 71 1.50 -4.46 7.90
N THR A 72 1.72 -5.25 8.95
CA THR A 72 1.82 -6.71 8.89
C THR A 72 0.54 -7.35 8.35
N SER A 73 -0.63 -6.88 8.79
CA SER A 73 -1.92 -7.40 8.32
C SER A 73 -2.14 -7.19 6.83
N SER A 74 -1.78 -6.01 6.28
CA SER A 74 -1.87 -5.77 4.84
C SER A 74 -0.93 -6.68 4.04
N LEU A 75 0.28 -6.92 4.55
CA LEU A 75 1.25 -7.82 3.92
C LEU A 75 0.75 -9.26 3.88
N LEU A 76 0.25 -9.78 5.00
CA LEU A 76 -0.29 -11.14 5.08
C LEU A 76 -1.48 -11.36 4.14
N LYS A 77 -2.39 -10.37 4.05
CA LYS A 77 -3.50 -10.41 3.08
C LYS A 77 -3.00 -10.43 1.62
N ALA A 78 -1.97 -9.64 1.30
CA ALA A 78 -1.39 -9.63 -0.04
C ALA A 78 -0.71 -10.96 -0.37
N LEU A 79 0.00 -11.54 0.58
CA LEU A 79 0.65 -12.85 0.43
C LEU A 79 -0.37 -13.98 0.22
N ALA A 80 -1.50 -13.95 0.93
CA ALA A 80 -2.58 -14.93 0.75
C ALA A 80 -3.20 -14.90 -0.65
N ALA A 81 -3.22 -13.72 -1.30
CA ALA A 81 -3.72 -13.55 -2.66
C ALA A 81 -2.64 -13.71 -3.75
N ARG A 82 -1.37 -13.85 -3.35
CA ARG A 82 -0.24 -13.95 -4.30
C ARG A 82 -0.17 -15.33 -4.93
N PRO A 83 -0.03 -15.45 -6.27
CA PRO A 83 0.20 -16.73 -6.92
C PRO A 83 1.44 -17.44 -6.40
N ALA A 84 1.36 -18.76 -6.27
CA ALA A 84 2.49 -19.60 -5.86
C ALA A 84 3.68 -19.40 -6.83
N GLY A 85 4.90 -19.31 -6.29
CA GLY A 85 6.12 -19.13 -7.08
C GLY A 85 6.37 -17.73 -7.61
N ALA A 86 5.48 -16.76 -7.36
CA ALA A 86 5.72 -15.37 -7.77
C ALA A 86 6.96 -14.81 -7.05
N ARG A 87 7.84 -14.16 -7.82
CA ARG A 87 9.01 -13.45 -7.30
C ARG A 87 8.67 -11.98 -7.16
N THR A 88 8.41 -11.53 -5.95
CA THR A 88 7.92 -10.18 -5.66
C THR A 88 8.98 -9.37 -4.91
N THR A 89 9.27 -8.18 -5.42
CA THR A 89 9.98 -7.14 -4.68
C THR A 89 8.94 -6.28 -3.97
N ILE A 90 9.10 -6.03 -2.66
CA ILE A 90 8.29 -5.08 -1.91
C ILE A 90 9.13 -3.86 -1.56
N HIS A 91 8.67 -2.69 -1.99
CA HIS A 91 9.34 -1.42 -1.75
C HIS A 91 8.55 -0.56 -0.77
N SER A 92 9.26 0.00 0.21
CA SER A 92 8.69 0.90 1.22
C SER A 92 9.61 2.11 1.44
N ASP A 93 9.11 3.09 2.17
CA ASP A 93 9.96 4.08 2.80
C ASP A 93 10.80 3.45 3.93
N ARG A 94 11.55 4.29 4.66
CA ARG A 94 12.34 3.86 5.83
C ARG A 94 11.56 3.88 7.15
N GLY A 95 10.25 3.88 7.08
CA GLY A 95 9.39 3.82 8.25
C GLY A 95 9.73 2.65 9.17
N GLY A 96 9.60 2.89 10.47
CA GLY A 96 9.93 1.89 11.48
C GLY A 96 9.22 0.56 11.28
N HIS A 97 7.96 0.61 10.84
CA HIS A 97 7.11 -0.56 10.63
C HIS A 97 7.74 -1.60 9.68
N TYR A 98 8.48 -1.16 8.67
CA TYR A 98 9.11 -2.00 7.65
C TYR A 98 10.52 -2.50 8.03
N ARG A 99 10.99 -2.14 9.23
CA ARG A 99 12.31 -2.50 9.77
C ARG A 99 12.21 -3.37 11.02
N TRP A 100 11.01 -3.72 11.44
CA TRP A 100 10.80 -4.60 12.56
C TRP A 100 11.07 -6.06 12.20
N PRO A 101 11.56 -6.86 13.18
CA PRO A 101 11.88 -8.27 12.95
C PRO A 101 10.70 -9.08 12.40
N GLU A 102 9.49 -8.82 12.87
CA GLU A 102 8.27 -9.49 12.40
C GLU A 102 8.01 -9.25 10.90
N TRP A 103 8.10 -7.99 10.43
CA TRP A 103 7.96 -7.66 9.02
C TRP A 103 9.05 -8.33 8.17
N ILE A 104 10.28 -8.30 8.66
CA ILE A 104 11.43 -8.89 7.99
C ILE A 104 11.26 -10.39 7.87
N GLY A 105 10.90 -11.08 8.98
CA GLY A 105 10.65 -12.51 9.00
C GLY A 105 9.58 -12.93 8.03
N ILE A 106 8.43 -12.23 7.99
CA ILE A 106 7.36 -12.52 7.01
C ILE A 106 7.87 -12.38 5.57
N CYS A 107 8.64 -11.34 5.27
CA CYS A 107 9.21 -11.17 3.93
C CYS A 107 10.15 -12.32 3.55
N GLU A 108 11.05 -12.71 4.46
CA GLU A 108 12.04 -13.78 4.24
C GLU A 108 11.36 -15.15 4.08
N GLU A 109 10.45 -15.52 4.98
CA GLU A 109 9.70 -16.77 4.95
C GLU A 109 8.89 -16.94 3.66
N ASN A 110 8.44 -15.84 3.07
CA ASN A 110 7.65 -15.84 1.84
C ASN A 110 8.46 -15.49 0.58
N GLY A 111 9.78 -15.39 0.67
CA GLY A 111 10.66 -15.14 -0.46
C GLY A 111 10.44 -13.77 -1.11
N LEU A 112 10.02 -12.76 -0.35
CA LEU A 112 9.94 -11.39 -0.82
C LEU A 112 11.32 -10.73 -0.81
N VAL A 113 11.65 -10.04 -1.89
CA VAL A 113 12.84 -9.19 -1.95
C VAL A 113 12.48 -7.82 -1.39
N ARG A 114 13.15 -7.40 -0.32
CA ARG A 114 12.89 -6.10 0.30
C ARG A 114 13.71 -5.00 -0.37
N SER A 115 13.09 -3.87 -0.61
CA SER A 115 13.71 -2.65 -1.14
C SER A 115 13.22 -1.45 -0.34
N MET A 116 14.08 -0.47 -0.08
CA MET A 116 13.70 0.75 0.65
C MET A 116 14.24 2.00 -0.03
N SER A 117 13.48 3.08 0.07
CA SER A 117 13.91 4.41 -0.37
C SER A 117 15.25 4.80 0.24
N ALA A 118 16.05 5.59 -0.46
CA ALA A 118 17.27 6.17 0.10
C ALA A 118 16.91 7.16 1.23
N LYS A 119 17.83 7.35 2.19
CA LYS A 119 17.60 8.26 3.32
C LYS A 119 17.42 9.70 2.80
N GLY A 120 16.29 10.32 3.15
CA GLY A 120 15.99 11.70 2.78
C GLY A 120 15.62 11.91 1.31
N CYS A 121 15.26 10.85 0.59
CA CYS A 121 14.89 10.88 -0.84
C CYS A 121 13.39 10.68 -1.02
N SER A 122 12.58 11.76 -0.88
CA SER A 122 11.12 11.71 -1.12
C SER A 122 10.73 11.16 -2.51
N PRO A 123 11.46 11.48 -3.62
CA PRO A 123 11.11 10.94 -4.93
C PRO A 123 11.12 9.41 -5.02
N ASP A 124 11.82 8.74 -4.12
CA ASP A 124 11.92 7.28 -4.10
C ASP A 124 10.61 6.60 -3.60
N ASN A 125 9.62 7.37 -3.11
CA ASN A 125 8.29 6.90 -2.73
C ASN A 125 7.15 7.54 -3.56
N SER A 126 7.48 8.29 -4.59
CA SER A 126 6.55 9.12 -5.35
C SER A 126 5.35 8.37 -5.95
N ALA A 127 5.50 7.10 -6.30
CA ALA A 127 4.41 6.31 -6.85
C ALA A 127 3.35 5.98 -5.78
N CYS A 128 3.77 5.69 -4.54
CA CYS A 128 2.87 5.50 -3.40
C CYS A 128 2.17 6.81 -3.03
N GLU A 129 2.93 7.91 -2.98
CA GLU A 129 2.37 9.26 -2.77
C GLU A 129 1.36 9.63 -3.86
N GLY A 130 1.62 9.27 -5.13
CA GLY A 130 0.70 9.45 -6.25
C GLY A 130 -0.58 8.62 -6.12
N PHE A 131 -0.51 7.41 -5.57
CA PHE A 131 -1.69 6.62 -5.23
C PHE A 131 -2.50 7.29 -4.12
N PHE A 132 -1.85 7.72 -3.03
CA PHE A 132 -2.53 8.40 -1.93
C PHE A 132 -3.14 9.73 -2.34
N GLY A 133 -2.47 10.51 -3.18
CA GLY A 133 -2.99 11.77 -3.70
C GLY A 133 -4.30 11.57 -4.46
N ARG A 134 -4.35 10.58 -5.36
CA ARG A 134 -5.60 10.24 -6.09
C ARG A 134 -6.69 9.76 -5.15
N LEU A 135 -6.37 8.83 -4.26
CA LEU A 135 -7.33 8.31 -3.29
C LEU A 135 -7.92 9.44 -2.43
N LYS A 136 -7.07 10.32 -1.89
CA LYS A 136 -7.53 11.45 -1.08
C LYS A 136 -8.37 12.44 -1.88
N ASN A 137 -8.00 12.76 -3.11
CA ASN A 137 -8.78 13.65 -3.95
C ASN A 137 -10.14 13.07 -4.33
N GLU A 138 -10.21 11.79 -4.67
CA GLU A 138 -11.45 11.17 -5.12
C GLU A 138 -12.38 10.74 -3.97
N PHE A 139 -11.82 10.35 -2.85
CA PHE A 139 -12.57 9.80 -1.73
C PHE A 139 -12.73 10.78 -0.57
N PHE A 140 -11.71 11.57 -0.23
CA PHE A 140 -11.64 12.28 1.05
C PHE A 140 -11.89 13.78 0.95
N HIS A 141 -11.11 14.52 0.16
CA HIS A 141 -11.00 15.99 0.26
C HIS A 141 -12.27 16.78 -0.08
N TYR A 142 -13.15 16.26 -0.93
CA TYR A 142 -14.34 16.98 -1.42
C TYR A 142 -15.63 16.41 -0.85
N ARG A 143 -15.57 15.78 0.31
CA ARG A 143 -16.73 15.23 1.02
C ARG A 143 -16.83 15.81 2.40
N ASP A 144 -18.07 15.93 2.87
CA ASP A 144 -18.34 16.27 4.25
C ASP A 144 -18.23 15.01 5.12
N TRP A 145 -17.41 15.12 6.16
CA TRP A 145 -17.15 14.06 7.15
C TRP A 145 -17.65 14.45 8.53
N GLU A 146 -18.42 15.56 8.67
CA GLU A 146 -18.96 15.98 9.96
C GLU A 146 -19.91 14.90 10.50
N GLY A 147 -19.76 14.56 11.78
CA GLY A 147 -20.56 13.54 12.45
C GLY A 147 -20.28 12.09 12.03
N VAL A 148 -19.35 11.83 11.10
CA VAL A 148 -19.00 10.47 10.68
C VAL A 148 -18.05 9.85 11.70
N THR A 149 -18.39 8.67 12.22
CA THR A 149 -17.52 7.94 13.15
C THR A 149 -16.33 7.32 12.44
N PRO A 150 -15.20 7.04 13.15
CA PRO A 150 -14.07 6.34 12.56
C PRO A 150 -14.44 4.98 11.94
N GLU A 151 -15.35 4.24 12.57
CA GLU A 151 -15.83 2.94 12.10
C GLU A 151 -16.60 3.05 10.77
N GLU A 152 -17.50 4.03 10.68
CA GLU A 152 -18.21 4.31 9.43
C GLU A 152 -17.25 4.76 8.33
N PHE A 153 -16.28 5.63 8.68
CA PHE A 153 -15.27 6.08 7.73
C PHE A 153 -14.43 4.91 7.21
N MET A 154 -13.97 4.01 8.09
CA MET A 154 -13.22 2.80 7.71
C MET A 154 -14.03 1.94 6.74
N GLY A 155 -15.31 1.68 7.02
CA GLY A 155 -16.18 0.92 6.12
C GLY A 155 -16.35 1.57 4.74
N ARG A 156 -16.52 2.90 4.69
CA ARG A 156 -16.60 3.65 3.42
C ARG A 156 -15.29 3.64 2.66
N LEU A 157 -14.13 3.72 3.36
CA LEU A 157 -12.80 3.64 2.76
C LEU A 157 -12.54 2.26 2.16
N GLU A 158 -12.91 1.19 2.87
CA GLU A 158 -12.79 -0.18 2.36
C GLU A 158 -13.66 -0.39 1.11
N ALA A 159 -14.90 0.07 1.13
CA ALA A 159 -15.78 0.03 -0.04
C ALA A 159 -15.19 0.79 -1.24
N TYR A 160 -14.58 1.96 -1.00
CA TYR A 160 -13.89 2.71 -2.05
C TYR A 160 -12.67 1.95 -2.61
N LEU A 161 -11.89 1.27 -1.78
CA LEU A 161 -10.74 0.49 -2.25
C LEU A 161 -11.17 -0.73 -3.07
N VAL A 162 -12.30 -1.37 -2.73
CA VAL A 162 -12.92 -2.40 -3.57
C VAL A 162 -13.36 -1.81 -4.91
N TYR A 163 -14.08 -0.69 -4.91
CA TYR A 163 -14.43 0.03 -6.13
C TYR A 163 -13.19 0.40 -6.97
N TYR A 164 -12.12 0.89 -6.34
CA TYR A 164 -10.87 1.24 -7.03
C TYR A 164 -10.29 0.03 -7.77
N ARG A 165 -10.32 -1.13 -7.16
CA ARG A 165 -9.80 -2.38 -7.71
C ARG A 165 -10.68 -2.94 -8.82
N GLU A 166 -11.99 -3.00 -8.59
CA GLU A 166 -12.93 -3.74 -9.46
C GLU A 166 -13.54 -2.88 -10.57
N GLU A 167 -13.77 -1.58 -10.33
CA GLU A 167 -14.63 -0.76 -11.17
C GLU A 167 -13.99 0.55 -11.65
N ARG A 168 -13.04 1.12 -10.87
CA ARG A 168 -12.45 2.40 -11.22
C ARG A 168 -11.62 2.31 -12.48
N ILE A 169 -12.11 2.89 -13.57
CA ILE A 169 -11.42 2.90 -14.87
C ILE A 169 -10.18 3.79 -14.85
N LYS A 170 -9.13 3.38 -15.57
CA LYS A 170 -7.87 4.10 -15.71
C LYS A 170 -7.52 4.26 -17.20
N LYS A 171 -7.25 5.49 -17.62
CA LYS A 171 -6.82 5.76 -19.01
C LYS A 171 -5.57 4.96 -19.40
N SER A 172 -4.62 4.82 -18.47
CA SER A 172 -3.39 4.06 -18.66
C SER A 172 -3.59 2.55 -18.86
N LEU A 173 -4.77 2.03 -18.53
CA LEU A 173 -5.15 0.63 -18.71
C LEU A 173 -6.17 0.45 -19.87
N GLY A 174 -6.23 1.43 -20.77
CA GLY A 174 -7.18 1.39 -21.89
C GLY A 174 -8.63 1.55 -21.45
N TRP A 175 -8.89 2.38 -20.43
CA TRP A 175 -10.21 2.65 -19.84
C TRP A 175 -10.85 1.44 -19.15
N LEU A 176 -10.01 0.52 -18.69
CA LEU A 176 -10.42 -0.62 -17.85
C LEU A 176 -10.09 -0.34 -16.38
N SER A 177 -10.79 -1.01 -15.47
CA SER A 177 -10.36 -1.12 -14.09
C SER A 177 -9.12 -2.03 -13.97
N PRO A 178 -8.36 -1.97 -12.87
CA PRO A 178 -7.24 -2.87 -12.67
C PRO A 178 -7.62 -4.35 -12.80
N MET A 179 -8.75 -4.76 -12.23
CA MET A 179 -9.19 -6.15 -12.28
C MET A 179 -9.66 -6.56 -13.68
N GLU A 180 -10.41 -5.70 -14.38
CA GLU A 180 -10.79 -5.95 -15.78
C GLU A 180 -9.56 -6.06 -16.69
N TYR A 181 -8.54 -5.21 -16.45
CA TYR A 181 -7.29 -5.25 -17.21
C TYR A 181 -6.55 -6.57 -17.00
N ARG A 182 -6.47 -7.05 -15.75
CA ARG A 182 -5.88 -8.38 -15.45
C ARG A 182 -6.64 -9.51 -16.09
N ARG A 183 -7.97 -9.53 -16.02
CA ARG A 183 -8.83 -10.53 -16.69
C ARG A 183 -8.61 -10.55 -18.20
N LYS A 184 -8.55 -9.37 -18.83
CA LYS A 184 -8.29 -9.25 -20.26
C LYS A 184 -6.93 -9.85 -20.69
N LEU A 185 -5.94 -9.79 -19.80
CA LEU A 185 -4.59 -10.31 -20.04
C LEU A 185 -4.40 -11.77 -19.54
N GLY A 186 -5.42 -12.38 -18.93
CA GLY A 186 -5.36 -13.73 -18.44
C GLY A 186 -4.64 -13.90 -17.09
N TYR A 187 -4.58 -12.85 -16.27
CA TYR A 187 -3.95 -12.86 -14.95
C TYR A 187 -4.95 -13.00 -13.78
N ALA A 188 -6.25 -13.01 -14.04
CA ALA A 188 -7.31 -13.15 -13.03
C ALA A 188 -8.53 -13.89 -13.63
#